data_aa651c0d63646188b51fa440eb41646f
#
_entry.id   aa651c0d63646188b51fa440eb41646f
#
_cell.length_a   1.000
_cell.length_b   1.000
_cell.length_c   1.000
_cell.angle_alpha   90.00
_cell.angle_beta   90.00
_cell.angle_gamma   90.00
#
_symmetry.space_group_name_H-M   'P 1'
#
loop_
_entity.id
_entity.type
_entity.pdbx_description
1 polymer ?
#
loop_
_entity_poly.entity_id
_entity_poly.type
_entity_poly.pdbx_seq_one_letter_code
_entity_poly.pdbx_strand_id
1 'polypeptide(L)'
;MKRLFLALVVVAAASPALAADRIPAAFHGDWCPIAGKDDLYRRGRCPNVVHGIHITADSYSHDMDNCQVTDLLEARQAFLVDFDCRKGDDSEIEPISMWMRMDTRDRLNMWIAGVTAHESH
;
A
#
# COMPACT_ATOMS: atom_id res chain seq x y z
N MET A 1 28.43 43.14 5.93
CA MET A 1 28.07 42.67 5.93
C MET A 1 27.40 41.86 5.86
N LYS A 2 27.13 41.47 5.86
CA LYS A 2 26.49 40.81 5.83
C LYS A 2 25.74 40.01 5.71
N ARG A 3 25.48 39.72 5.58
CA ARG A 3 24.76 39.10 5.51
C ARG A 3 24.27 38.27 5.21
N LEU A 4 24.07 37.87 5.08
CA LEU A 4 23.51 37.15 4.81
C LEU A 4 22.98 36.26 4.72
N PHE A 5 22.80 35.91 4.55
CA PHE A 5 22.26 35.17 4.37
C PHE A 5 21.77 34.31 4.49
N LEU A 6 21.66 33.99 4.46
CA LEU A 6 21.13 33.26 4.66
C LEU A 6 20.33 32.69 4.44
N ALA A 7 19.99 32.58 4.32
CA ALA A 7 19.06 32.10 4.10
C ALA A 7 18.73 31.14 3.76
N LEU A 8 18.72 30.88 3.56
CA LEU A 8 18.41 30.11 3.24
C LEU A 8 18.15 29.17 3.37
N VAL A 9 18.07 28.90 3.25
CA VAL A 9 18.05 27.98 3.31
C VAL A 9 17.24 27.26 3.71
N VAL A 10 16.91 27.02 4.02
CA VAL A 10 16.17 26.43 4.54
C VAL A 10 15.15 25.90 4.10
N VAL A 11 14.83 26.13 3.52
CA VAL A 11 13.90 25.78 2.96
C VAL A 11 13.65 24.56 2.57
N ALA A 12 14.36 24.08 2.09
CA ALA A 12 14.20 22.81 1.52
C ALA A 12 13.60 21.80 2.37
N ALA A 13 13.59 22.03 3.55
CA ALA A 13 13.21 21.03 4.46
C ALA A 13 11.77 20.57 4.32
N ALA A 14 10.97 21.35 3.69
CA ALA A 14 9.58 21.02 3.64
C ALA A 14 9.24 19.86 2.74
N SER A 15 10.09 19.57 1.81
CA SER A 15 9.73 18.62 0.79
C SER A 15 9.42 17.23 1.26
N PRO A 16 10.16 16.68 2.17
CA PRO A 16 9.99 15.26 2.47
C PRO A 16 8.63 14.89 3.00
N ALA A 17 7.95 15.83 3.59
CA ALA A 17 6.68 15.49 4.20
C ALA A 17 5.66 15.01 3.20
N LEU A 18 5.80 15.39 1.95
CA LEU A 18 4.80 15.06 0.98
C LEU A 18 4.85 13.63 0.51
N ALA A 19 5.97 12.97 0.69
CA ALA A 19 6.10 11.62 0.20
C ALA A 19 5.50 10.59 1.14
N ALA A 20 5.09 11.01 2.32
CA ALA A 20 4.69 10.06 3.33
C ALA A 20 3.35 9.40 3.07
N ASP A 21 2.57 9.91 2.14
CA ASP A 21 1.24 9.36 1.92
C ASP A 21 1.16 8.41 0.75
N ARG A 22 2.28 7.92 0.29
CA ARG A 22 2.29 7.05 -0.87
C ARG A 22 2.87 5.71 -0.54
N ILE A 23 2.30 4.69 -1.16
CA ILE A 23 2.84 3.34 -0.99
C ILE A 23 4.22 3.29 -1.62
N PRO A 24 5.23 2.81 -0.89
CA PRO A 24 6.59 2.76 -1.43
C PRO A 24 6.70 1.93 -2.69
N ALA A 25 7.64 2.33 -3.54
CA ALA A 25 7.81 1.71 -4.85
C ALA A 25 8.06 0.21 -4.77
N ALA A 26 8.66 -0.26 -3.70
CA ALA A 26 8.96 -1.68 -3.59
C ALA A 26 7.70 -2.54 -3.61
N PHE A 27 6.56 -1.97 -3.25
CA PHE A 27 5.30 -2.71 -3.25
C PHE A 27 4.57 -2.64 -4.58
N HIS A 28 5.03 -1.81 -5.52
CA HIS A 28 4.26 -1.58 -6.74
C HIS A 28 4.31 -2.77 -7.68
N GLY A 29 3.25 -2.95 -8.44
CA GLY A 29 3.20 -3.94 -9.48
C GLY A 29 2.11 -4.97 -9.26
N ASP A 30 2.26 -6.07 -9.96
CA ASP A 30 1.30 -7.16 -9.91
C ASP A 30 1.74 -8.21 -8.92
N TRP A 31 0.78 -8.71 -8.17
CA TRP A 31 1.02 -9.73 -7.16
C TRP A 31 -0.03 -10.81 -7.27
N CYS A 32 0.39 -12.04 -7.08
CA CYS A 32 -0.51 -13.19 -7.19
C CYS A 32 -0.55 -13.96 -5.87
N PRO A 33 -1.74 -14.33 -5.39
CA PRO A 33 -1.83 -15.09 -4.14
C PRO A 33 -1.10 -16.41 -4.26
N ILE A 34 -0.46 -16.81 -3.19
CA ILE A 34 0.22 -18.09 -3.14
C ILE A 34 -0.78 -19.14 -2.66
N ALA A 35 -0.96 -20.18 -3.48
CA ALA A 35 -1.95 -21.19 -3.17
C ALA A 35 -1.68 -21.83 -1.81
N GLY A 36 -2.73 -21.95 -1.03
CA GLY A 36 -2.62 -22.57 0.28
C GLY A 36 -2.02 -21.70 1.35
N LYS A 37 -1.73 -20.44 1.06
CA LYS A 37 -1.15 -19.53 2.02
C LYS A 37 -2.01 -18.29 2.11
N ASP A 38 -2.55 -18.03 3.29
CA ASP A 38 -3.34 -16.84 3.50
C ASP A 38 -2.44 -15.61 3.56
N ASP A 39 -2.91 -14.53 2.97
CA ASP A 39 -2.26 -13.23 3.08
C ASP A 39 -0.86 -13.16 2.47
N LEU A 40 -0.45 -14.16 1.73
CA LEU A 40 0.85 -14.15 1.09
C LEU A 40 0.70 -14.12 -0.42
N TYR A 41 1.52 -13.28 -1.04
CA TYR A 41 1.47 -13.07 -2.49
C TYR A 41 2.88 -13.13 -3.05
N ARG A 42 3.01 -13.63 -4.27
CA ARG A 42 4.27 -13.60 -4.98
C ARG A 42 4.19 -12.55 -6.07
N ARG A 43 5.32 -12.00 -6.42
CA ARG A 43 5.39 -10.98 -7.45
C ARG A 43 5.10 -11.59 -8.82
N GLY A 44 4.27 -10.90 -9.59
CA GLY A 44 3.98 -11.31 -10.94
C GLY A 44 2.50 -11.51 -11.16
N ARG A 45 2.15 -11.65 -12.41
CA ARG A 45 0.77 -11.85 -12.78
C ARG A 45 0.29 -13.24 -12.45
N CYS A 46 -0.99 -13.34 -12.20
CA CYS A 46 -1.60 -14.65 -11.99
C CYS A 46 -1.94 -15.28 -13.32
N PRO A 47 -1.81 -16.61 -13.40
CA PRO A 47 -2.23 -17.28 -14.60
C PRO A 47 -3.74 -17.44 -14.65
N ASN A 48 -4.27 -17.36 -15.85
CA ASN A 48 -5.66 -17.73 -16.15
C ASN A 48 -6.67 -17.03 -15.27
N VAL A 49 -7.47 -17.79 -14.57
CA VAL A 49 -8.63 -17.28 -13.86
C VAL A 49 -8.34 -16.82 -12.46
N VAL A 50 -7.12 -16.95 -12.00
CA VAL A 50 -6.80 -16.49 -10.65
C VAL A 50 -6.70 -14.98 -10.66
N HIS A 51 -7.37 -14.34 -9.70
CA HIS A 51 -7.37 -12.89 -9.60
C HIS A 51 -6.20 -12.43 -8.76
N GLY A 52 -5.35 -11.61 -9.34
CA GLY A 52 -4.26 -11.01 -8.61
C GLY A 52 -4.60 -9.62 -8.12
N ILE A 53 -3.62 -8.98 -7.54
CA ILE A 53 -3.76 -7.60 -7.11
C ILE A 53 -2.74 -6.76 -7.82
N HIS A 54 -3.06 -5.47 -7.93
CA HIS A 54 -2.18 -4.50 -8.56
C HIS A 54 -2.04 -3.31 -7.63
N ILE A 55 -0.80 -2.93 -7.33
CA ILE A 55 -0.52 -1.85 -6.39
C ILE A 55 0.25 -0.75 -7.09
N THR A 56 -0.19 0.48 -6.88
CA THR A 56 0.54 1.66 -7.34
C THR A 56 0.85 2.54 -6.14
N ALA A 57 1.41 3.70 -6.39
CA ALA A 57 1.69 4.63 -5.29
C ALA A 57 0.42 5.05 -4.57
N ASP A 58 -0.68 5.16 -5.28
CA ASP A 58 -1.90 5.73 -4.75
C ASP A 58 -3.05 4.77 -4.62
N SER A 59 -2.91 3.54 -5.09
CA SER A 59 -4.07 2.69 -5.22
C SER A 59 -3.74 1.22 -5.11
N TYR A 60 -4.79 0.46 -4.89
CA TYR A 60 -4.73 -0.99 -4.83
C TYR A 60 -5.99 -1.49 -5.50
N SER A 61 -5.86 -2.46 -6.36
CA SER A 61 -7.03 -3.03 -7.01
C SER A 61 -6.96 -4.55 -6.97
N HIS A 62 -8.12 -5.16 -6.84
CA HIS A 62 -8.24 -6.60 -6.76
C HIS A 62 -9.62 -6.97 -7.29
N ASP A 63 -9.65 -7.72 -8.38
CA ASP A 63 -10.89 -8.12 -9.00
C ASP A 63 -11.71 -6.87 -9.34
N MET A 64 -12.86 -6.68 -8.72
CA MET A 64 -13.67 -5.51 -8.96
C MET A 64 -13.47 -4.42 -7.93
N ASP A 65 -12.63 -4.65 -6.95
CA ASP A 65 -12.36 -3.66 -5.93
C ASP A 65 -11.34 -2.66 -6.42
N ASN A 66 -11.63 -1.39 -6.17
CA ASN A 66 -10.75 -0.30 -6.55
C ASN A 66 -10.56 0.57 -5.33
N CYS A 67 -9.35 0.65 -4.83
CA CYS A 67 -9.09 1.30 -3.56
C CYS A 67 -8.09 2.42 -3.74
N GLN A 68 -8.39 3.57 -3.16
CA GLN A 68 -7.51 4.73 -3.21
C GLN A 68 -6.92 4.97 -1.84
N VAL A 69 -5.63 5.24 -1.78
CA VAL A 69 -4.95 5.51 -0.53
C VAL A 69 -5.44 6.81 0.06
N THR A 70 -5.83 6.80 1.32
CA THR A 70 -6.20 8.03 2.02
C THR A 70 -5.19 8.38 3.09
N ASP A 71 -4.47 7.41 3.62
CA ASP A 71 -3.47 7.68 4.65
C ASP A 71 -2.51 6.52 4.71
N LEU A 72 -1.31 6.78 5.20
CA LEU A 72 -0.29 5.75 5.30
C LEU A 72 0.53 6.00 6.56
N LEU A 73 0.67 4.98 7.36
CA LEU A 73 1.45 5.05 8.58
C LEU A 73 2.55 4.01 8.51
N GLU A 74 3.77 4.47 8.66
CA GLU A 74 4.91 3.57 8.65
C GLU A 74 5.15 3.05 10.06
N ALA A 75 5.15 1.74 10.18
CA ALA A 75 5.50 1.10 11.44
C ALA A 75 6.82 0.39 11.22
N ARG A 76 7.28 -0.36 12.21
CA ARG A 76 8.60 -0.93 12.21
C ARG A 76 8.77 -1.93 11.09
N GLN A 77 8.43 -2.39 10.31
CA GLN A 77 8.67 -3.32 9.24
C GLN A 77 7.43 -3.53 8.40
N ALA A 78 6.45 -2.65 8.59
CA ALA A 78 5.21 -2.78 7.86
C ALA A 78 4.60 -1.41 7.69
N PHE A 79 3.64 -1.33 6.81
CA PHE A 79 2.89 -0.10 6.58
C PHE A 79 1.44 -0.38 6.83
N LEU A 80 0.79 0.50 7.57
CA LEU A 80 -0.66 0.48 7.71
C LEU A 80 -1.21 1.48 6.71
N VAL A 81 -1.97 0.99 5.74
CA VAL A 81 -2.46 1.82 4.68
C VAL A 81 -3.98 1.87 4.77
N ASP A 82 -4.51 3.08 4.83
CA ASP A 82 -5.94 3.29 4.81
C ASP A 82 -6.39 3.55 3.39
N PHE A 83 -7.44 2.89 3.00
CA PHE A 83 -7.99 3.01 1.65
C PHE A 83 -9.46 3.34 1.72
N ASP A 84 -9.92 4.06 0.70
CA ASP A 84 -11.33 4.14 0.38
C ASP A 84 -11.57 3.27 -0.82
N CYS A 85 -12.42 2.26 -0.68
CA CYS A 85 -12.62 1.25 -1.70
C CYS A 85 -14.01 1.32 -2.29
N ARG A 86 -14.09 1.04 -3.58
CA ARG A 86 -15.36 0.89 -4.28
C ARG A 86 -15.36 -0.43 -5.01
N LYS A 87 -16.50 -1.06 -5.06
CA LYS A 87 -16.61 -2.34 -5.71
C LYS A 87 -17.38 -2.18 -7.01
N GLY A 88 -16.69 -2.41 -8.11
CA GLY A 88 -17.31 -2.33 -9.43
C GLY A 88 -17.93 -0.96 -9.68
N ASP A 89 -19.19 -0.97 -10.07
CA ASP A 89 -19.91 0.26 -10.34
C ASP A 89 -20.53 0.88 -9.12
N ASP A 90 -20.37 0.26 -7.99
CA ASP A 90 -20.97 0.76 -6.77
C ASP A 90 -20.35 2.09 -6.41
N SER A 91 -21.19 3.08 -6.15
CA SER A 91 -20.70 4.38 -5.75
C SER A 91 -20.43 4.47 -4.26
N GLU A 92 -20.81 3.46 -3.52
CA GLU A 92 -20.57 3.47 -2.10
C GLU A 92 -19.12 3.26 -1.76
N ILE A 93 -18.62 4.04 -0.83
CA ILE A 93 -17.22 3.97 -0.44
C ILE A 93 -17.14 3.22 0.87
N GLU A 94 -16.26 2.24 0.91
CA GLU A 94 -16.02 1.46 2.11
C GLU A 94 -14.58 1.69 2.56
N PRO A 95 -14.37 2.25 3.74
CA PRO A 95 -12.99 2.43 4.23
C PRO A 95 -12.43 1.11 4.72
N ILE A 96 -11.20 0.82 4.30
CA ILE A 96 -10.52 -0.41 4.66
C ILE A 96 -9.09 -0.06 5.04
N SER A 97 -8.60 -0.68 6.10
CA SER A 97 -7.20 -0.52 6.48
C SER A 97 -6.50 -1.84 6.32
N MET A 98 -5.31 -1.82 5.75
CA MET A 98 -4.55 -3.04 5.51
C MET A 98 -3.11 -2.87 5.96
N TRP A 99 -2.58 -3.93 6.53
CA TRP A 99 -1.16 -4.02 6.79
C TRP A 99 -0.46 -4.59 5.57
N MET A 100 0.69 -4.02 5.23
CA MET A 100 1.49 -4.47 4.12
C MET A 100 2.94 -4.60 4.56
N ARG A 101 3.54 -5.74 4.27
CA ARG A 101 4.92 -5.99 4.63
C ARG A 101 5.59 -6.81 3.53
N MET A 102 6.81 -6.44 3.20
CA MET A 102 7.60 -7.22 2.26
C MET A 102 8.42 -8.25 3.02
N ASP A 103 8.17 -9.52 2.75
CA ASP A 103 9.02 -10.56 3.31
C ASP A 103 10.34 -10.64 2.55
N THR A 104 10.24 -10.60 1.25
CA THR A 104 11.39 -10.46 0.37
C THR A 104 10.94 -9.57 -0.77
N ARG A 105 11.85 -9.23 -1.67
CA ARG A 105 11.43 -8.38 -2.77
C ARG A 105 10.38 -9.03 -3.66
N ASP A 106 10.22 -10.34 -3.56
CA ASP A 106 9.26 -11.06 -4.38
C ASP A 106 8.11 -11.64 -3.59
N ARG A 107 8.02 -11.33 -2.33
CA ARG A 107 6.95 -11.82 -1.47
C ARG A 107 6.35 -10.71 -0.64
N LEU A 108 5.05 -10.60 -0.75
CA LEU A 108 4.27 -9.59 -0.06
C LEU A 108 3.33 -10.26 0.93
N ASN A 109 3.29 -9.71 2.13
CA ASN A 109 2.34 -10.13 3.15
C ASN A 109 1.36 -8.98 3.34
N MET A 110 0.07 -9.24 3.17
CA MET A 110 -0.92 -8.19 3.21
C MET A 110 -2.19 -8.71 3.85
N TRP A 111 -2.68 -8.01 4.87
CA TRP A 111 -3.88 -8.46 5.57
C TRP A 111 -4.66 -7.28 6.10
N ILE A 112 -5.95 -7.50 6.34
CA ILE A 112 -6.84 -6.45 6.80
C ILE A 112 -6.56 -6.17 8.27
N ALA A 113 -6.41 -4.89 8.60
CA ALA A 113 -6.12 -4.49 9.97
C ALA A 113 -7.35 -4.74 10.84
N GLY A 114 -7.10 -5.05 12.10
CA GLY A 114 -8.18 -5.34 13.01
C GLY A 114 -8.62 -6.77 13.00
N VAL A 115 -8.13 -7.56 12.02
CA VAL A 115 -8.43 -8.98 11.94
C VAL A 115 -7.09 -9.69 12.03
N THR A 116 -6.91 -10.53 13.01
CA THR A 116 -5.66 -11.25 13.08
C THR A 116 -5.70 -12.42 12.14
N ALA A 117 -4.58 -12.68 11.48
CA ALA A 117 -4.56 -13.72 10.47
C ALA A 117 -4.98 -15.06 11.01
N HIS A 118 -4.58 -15.36 12.22
CA HIS A 118 -4.92 -16.66 12.77
C HIS A 118 -6.37 -16.76 13.17
N GLU A 119 -7.07 -15.65 13.26
CA GLU A 119 -8.48 -15.71 13.57
C GLU A 119 -9.31 -15.90 12.36
N SER A 120 -8.76 -15.63 11.23
CA SER A 120 -9.53 -15.70 10.01
C SER A 120 -9.68 -17.13 9.52
N HIS A 121 -9.10 -18.06 10.18
CA HIS A 121 -9.21 -19.42 9.72
C HIS A 121 -10.06 -20.28 10.62
#